data_56d5bfa15918063009fd8e70ea9caa5c
#
_entry.id   56d5bfa15918063009fd8e70ea9caa5c
#
_cell.length_a   1.000
_cell.length_b   1.000
_cell.length_c   1.000
_cell.angle_alpha   90.00
_cell.angle_beta   90.00
_cell.angle_gamma   90.00
#
_symmetry.space_group_name_H-M   'P 1'
#
loop_
_entity.id
_entity.type
_entity.pdbx_description
1 polymer ?
#
loop_
_entity_poly.entity_id
_entity_poly.type
_entity_poly.pdbx_seq_one_letter_code
_entity_poly.pdbx_strand_id
1 'polypeptide(L)'
;MTVRWLIAASVLFVVLSVNAAGQVPVASPSPSPSPSPSASPEGRPLYGVQGVLIETLDGKVVSSQAENEQFNPASNVKLATALVALRTFGPQHRFATGVWTNGVLDKATGVLNGTLYISGRDPSFHYEHGVLLARELNKLGIKQVTGDLVVAPGFTMNFSASAHRSGDRLYNTLDSTLRSGEATRAWNYERTLLNDRASLETVPSVAVMGEVLVEAVSPSAKLLLTQRSSTLVDILKVLLCYSNNFMADRIGDALGGPESVRQLLNAQFGFGPEELKIATLSGLGVNRFSPRAMMKIYRALLAELKKHGLSPTAIMPVAGIDPGTLEDRFTGLQWRGSVIAKTGTLLRTDGGASSLVGQMKAKNGEVLLFVIMNQRGSVWRFRENQDYLVMLAQNMRGGPKAFDYKPIMLTMQLSHTESTVGAGEEYEPPSESN
;
A
#
# COMPACT_ATOMS: atom_id res chain seq x y z
N MET A 1 -17.85 14.90 -23.39
CA MET A 1 -18.66 14.51 -22.22
C MET A 1 -18.76 12.99 -22.22
N THR A 2 -18.53 12.31 -21.07
CA THR A 2 -18.64 10.85 -20.86
C THR A 2 -17.39 10.00 -21.12
N VAL A 3 -16.34 10.13 -20.26
CA VAL A 3 -15.32 9.07 -20.08
C VAL A 3 -14.95 8.89 -18.59
N ARG A 4 -15.80 9.31 -17.67
CA ARG A 4 -15.45 9.35 -16.22
C ARG A 4 -15.88 8.15 -15.38
N TRP A 5 -16.49 7.08 -15.93
CA TRP A 5 -17.18 6.07 -15.11
C TRP A 5 -16.60 4.65 -15.09
N LEU A 6 -15.50 4.34 -15.76
CA LEU A 6 -15.02 2.95 -15.89
C LEU A 6 -13.83 2.55 -15.01
N ILE A 7 -13.21 3.47 -14.25
CA ILE A 7 -12.02 3.15 -13.43
C ILE A 7 -12.36 2.88 -11.97
N ALA A 8 -13.51 3.31 -11.47
CA ALA A 8 -13.92 3.10 -10.07
C ALA A 8 -14.43 1.68 -9.77
N ALA A 9 -14.79 0.89 -10.77
CA ALA A 9 -15.49 -0.40 -10.56
C ALA A 9 -14.56 -1.59 -10.21
N SER A 10 -13.27 -1.51 -10.50
CA SER A 10 -12.37 -2.68 -10.29
C SER A 10 -11.76 -2.79 -8.89
N VAL A 11 -11.91 -1.79 -8.04
CA VAL A 11 -11.32 -1.78 -6.68
C VAL A 11 -12.32 -2.23 -5.60
N LEU A 12 -13.61 -2.40 -5.92
CA LEU A 12 -14.66 -2.61 -4.89
C LEU A 12 -15.13 -4.07 -4.73
N PHE A 13 -14.59 -5.06 -5.44
CA PHE A 13 -15.13 -6.43 -5.44
C PHE A 13 -14.19 -7.50 -4.88
N VAL A 14 -13.51 -7.27 -3.74
CA VAL A 14 -12.91 -8.35 -2.95
C VAL A 14 -13.22 -8.16 -1.47
N VAL A 15 -14.48 -8.19 -1.10
CA VAL A 15 -14.92 -8.42 0.28
C VAL A 15 -16.18 -9.30 0.23
N LEU A 16 -16.02 -10.59 -0.05
CA LEU A 16 -17.00 -11.62 0.34
C LEU A 16 -16.38 -12.99 0.04
N SER A 17 -15.76 -13.58 1.04
CA SER A 17 -15.83 -15.00 1.41
C SER A 17 -14.73 -15.31 2.43
N VAL A 18 -15.07 -15.28 3.71
CA VAL A 18 -14.36 -16.06 4.73
C VAL A 18 -15.41 -16.89 5.43
N ASN A 19 -15.33 -18.18 5.22
CA ASN A 19 -16.15 -19.21 5.89
C ASN A 19 -15.84 -19.28 7.38
N ALA A 20 -16.90 -19.55 8.12
CA ALA A 20 -16.93 -19.80 9.55
C ALA A 20 -16.11 -21.05 9.92
N ALA A 21 -15.31 -20.92 10.97
CA ALA A 21 -14.86 -22.06 11.77
C ALA A 21 -14.78 -21.65 13.25
N GLY A 22 -15.58 -22.33 14.09
CA GLY A 22 -15.31 -22.62 15.50
C GLY A 22 -15.30 -21.46 16.50
N GLN A 23 -16.45 -21.17 17.11
CA GLN A 23 -16.52 -20.38 18.34
C GLN A 23 -16.19 -21.25 19.56
N VAL A 24 -15.15 -20.88 20.32
CA VAL A 24 -14.92 -21.33 21.70
C VAL A 24 -15.54 -20.27 22.62
N PRO A 25 -16.32 -20.64 23.64
CA PRO A 25 -16.95 -19.67 24.53
C PRO A 25 -15.92 -19.06 25.48
N VAL A 26 -15.73 -17.74 25.39
CA VAL A 26 -14.95 -16.95 26.33
C VAL A 26 -15.90 -16.26 27.31
N ALA A 27 -15.61 -16.41 28.61
CA ALA A 27 -16.34 -15.78 29.70
C ALA A 27 -16.52 -14.27 29.51
N SER A 28 -17.71 -13.76 29.81
CA SER A 28 -18.10 -12.36 29.72
C SER A 28 -17.28 -11.50 30.70
N PRO A 29 -16.57 -10.47 30.25
CA PRO A 29 -16.00 -9.48 31.16
C PRO A 29 -17.10 -8.56 31.70
N SER A 30 -16.94 -8.11 32.93
CA SER A 30 -17.81 -7.15 33.62
C SER A 30 -18.02 -5.87 32.80
N PRO A 31 -19.19 -5.23 32.87
CA PRO A 31 -19.47 -4.04 32.08
C PRO A 31 -18.54 -2.90 32.46
N SER A 32 -17.71 -2.48 31.54
CA SER A 32 -16.95 -1.21 31.64
C SER A 32 -17.93 -0.03 31.69
N PRO A 33 -17.60 1.07 32.39
CA PRO A 33 -18.47 2.24 32.46
C PRO A 33 -18.79 2.75 31.04
N SER A 34 -20.04 3.06 30.79
CA SER A 34 -20.50 3.62 29.52
C SER A 34 -19.76 4.92 29.23
N PRO A 35 -19.16 5.08 28.05
CA PRO A 35 -18.47 6.32 27.71
C PRO A 35 -19.47 7.50 27.65
N SER A 36 -19.08 8.63 28.20
CA SER A 36 -19.84 9.87 28.06
C SER A 36 -19.91 10.31 26.60
N PRO A 37 -21.06 10.75 26.10
CA PRO A 37 -21.18 11.20 24.71
C PRO A 37 -20.34 12.48 24.48
N SER A 38 -19.53 12.49 23.42
CA SER A 38 -18.87 13.70 22.93
C SER A 38 -19.76 14.43 21.92
N ALA A 39 -19.65 15.77 21.84
CA ALA A 39 -20.49 16.56 20.94
C ALA A 39 -20.13 16.32 19.45
N SER A 40 -21.14 16.15 18.60
CA SER A 40 -20.98 16.12 17.14
C SER A 40 -21.23 17.52 16.55
N PRO A 41 -20.82 17.79 15.28
CA PRO A 41 -21.00 19.08 14.60
C PRO A 41 -22.44 19.60 14.56
N GLU A 42 -23.42 18.71 14.58
CA GLU A 42 -24.86 19.02 14.51
C GLU A 42 -25.54 19.01 15.90
N GLY A 43 -24.77 19.02 16.98
CA GLY A 43 -25.31 18.92 18.35
C GLY A 43 -25.87 17.53 18.72
N ARG A 44 -25.69 16.51 17.85
CA ARG A 44 -26.08 15.13 18.13
C ARG A 44 -24.97 14.40 18.89
N PRO A 45 -25.29 13.57 19.89
CA PRO A 45 -24.27 12.84 20.64
C PRO A 45 -23.43 11.92 19.75
N LEU A 46 -22.10 11.98 19.91
CA LEU A 46 -21.19 10.99 19.29
C LEU A 46 -21.11 9.79 20.23
N TYR A 47 -21.81 8.70 19.88
CA TYR A 47 -21.72 7.45 20.60
C TYR A 47 -20.43 6.71 20.24
N GLY A 48 -19.75 6.16 21.23
CA GLY A 48 -18.47 5.47 21.10
C GLY A 48 -17.39 6.11 21.97
N VAL A 49 -16.16 5.67 21.79
CA VAL A 49 -14.97 6.22 22.46
C VAL A 49 -14.10 6.95 21.46
N GLN A 50 -13.45 8.01 21.91
CA GLN A 50 -12.61 8.88 21.08
C GLN A 50 -11.30 9.19 21.77
N GLY A 51 -10.20 9.04 21.02
CA GLY A 51 -8.88 9.55 21.38
C GLY A 51 -8.46 10.64 20.40
N VAL A 52 -7.98 11.74 20.93
CA VAL A 52 -7.52 12.91 20.15
C VAL A 52 -6.17 13.36 20.69
N LEU A 53 -5.25 13.68 19.79
CA LEU A 53 -4.04 14.42 20.09
C LEU A 53 -3.75 15.36 18.94
N ILE A 54 -3.73 16.65 19.20
CA ILE A 54 -3.35 17.71 18.25
C ILE A 54 -2.16 18.46 18.84
N GLU A 55 -1.09 18.57 18.08
CA GLU A 55 0.15 19.23 18.47
C GLU A 55 0.65 20.19 17.41
N THR A 56 1.42 21.18 17.81
CA THR A 56 2.24 21.98 16.92
C THR A 56 3.45 21.18 16.41
N LEU A 57 4.17 21.69 15.41
CA LEU A 57 5.37 21.01 14.88
C LEU A 57 6.47 20.84 15.94
N ASP A 58 6.60 21.79 16.87
CA ASP A 58 7.56 21.75 17.98
C ASP A 58 7.11 20.88 19.17
N GLY A 59 5.91 20.27 19.10
CA GLY A 59 5.43 19.30 20.09
C GLY A 59 4.56 19.87 21.20
N LYS A 60 4.19 21.17 21.15
CA LYS A 60 3.25 21.74 22.11
C LYS A 60 1.85 21.16 21.87
N VAL A 61 1.26 20.58 22.90
CA VAL A 61 -0.11 20.05 22.84
C VAL A 61 -1.11 21.20 22.72
N VAL A 62 -1.95 21.12 21.68
CA VAL A 62 -3.04 22.04 21.40
C VAL A 62 -4.36 21.53 21.96
N SER A 63 -4.60 20.22 21.78
CA SER A 63 -5.78 19.54 22.30
C SER A 63 -5.44 18.07 22.54
N SER A 64 -5.92 17.50 23.62
CA SER A 64 -5.80 16.08 23.90
C SER A 64 -7.06 15.54 24.60
N GLN A 65 -7.38 14.29 24.29
CA GLN A 65 -8.43 13.51 24.91
C GLN A 65 -8.02 12.05 24.82
N ALA A 66 -7.98 11.33 25.93
CA ALA A 66 -7.64 9.90 26.00
C ALA A 66 -6.39 9.54 25.18
N GLU A 67 -5.39 10.42 25.17
CA GLU A 67 -4.21 10.31 24.29
C GLU A 67 -3.29 9.14 24.64
N ASN A 68 -3.45 8.55 25.83
CA ASN A 68 -2.68 7.39 26.28
C ASN A 68 -3.51 6.09 26.26
N GLU A 69 -4.82 6.18 25.99
CA GLU A 69 -5.68 5.00 25.88
C GLU A 69 -5.48 4.27 24.54
N GLN A 70 -5.73 2.96 24.53
CA GLN A 70 -5.60 2.14 23.35
C GLN A 70 -6.83 2.19 22.45
N PHE A 71 -6.59 2.44 21.17
CA PHE A 71 -7.57 2.40 20.10
C PHE A 71 -7.12 1.46 18.97
N ASN A 72 -8.06 1.00 18.15
CA ASN A 72 -7.72 0.35 16.91
C ASN A 72 -7.41 1.41 15.84
N PRO A 73 -6.15 1.53 15.39
CA PRO A 73 -5.76 2.51 14.39
C PRO A 73 -6.26 2.16 13.00
N ALA A 74 -6.78 0.96 12.77
CA ALA A 74 -7.13 0.44 11.46
C ALA A 74 -5.96 0.65 10.48
N SER A 75 -6.23 1.10 9.25
CA SER A 75 -5.19 1.31 8.22
C SER A 75 -4.15 2.38 8.54
N ASN A 76 -4.23 3.09 9.67
CA ASN A 76 -3.13 3.98 10.09
C ASN A 76 -1.89 3.22 10.58
N VAL A 77 -1.97 1.89 10.82
CA VAL A 77 -0.78 1.02 10.96
C VAL A 77 0.16 1.17 9.78
N LYS A 78 -0.36 1.41 8.57
CA LYS A 78 0.45 1.61 7.36
C LYS A 78 1.47 2.76 7.46
N LEU A 79 1.26 3.72 8.36
CA LEU A 79 2.26 4.77 8.63
C LEU A 79 3.49 4.19 9.36
N ALA A 80 3.27 3.23 10.27
CA ALA A 80 4.35 2.49 10.92
C ALA A 80 5.08 1.59 9.90
N THR A 81 4.33 0.88 9.06
CA THR A 81 4.88 0.07 7.95
C THR A 81 5.74 0.93 7.02
N ALA A 82 5.23 2.09 6.60
CA ALA A 82 5.96 3.03 5.74
C ALA A 82 7.24 3.57 6.39
N LEU A 83 7.19 3.94 7.69
CA LEU A 83 8.36 4.40 8.43
C LEU A 83 9.46 3.34 8.46
N VAL A 84 9.11 2.10 8.83
CA VAL A 84 10.09 1.02 8.93
C VAL A 84 10.62 0.64 7.55
N ALA A 85 9.77 0.60 6.51
CA ALA A 85 10.20 0.33 5.15
C ALA A 85 11.19 1.38 4.61
N LEU A 86 10.91 2.68 4.81
CA LEU A 86 11.81 3.75 4.40
C LEU A 86 13.18 3.68 5.11
N ARG A 87 13.20 3.26 6.37
CA ARG A 87 14.44 3.08 7.14
C ARG A 87 15.25 1.87 6.75
N THR A 88 14.55 0.76 6.49
CA THR A 88 15.19 -0.51 6.14
C THR A 88 15.72 -0.51 4.72
N PHE A 89 14.91 -0.04 3.77
CA PHE A 89 15.23 -0.14 2.34
C PHE A 89 15.70 1.18 1.72
N GLY A 90 15.31 2.30 2.30
CA GLY A 90 15.50 3.63 1.69
C GLY A 90 14.44 3.97 0.64
N PRO A 91 14.26 5.28 0.33
CA PRO A 91 13.18 5.75 -0.55
C PRO A 91 13.32 5.31 -2.02
N GLN A 92 14.54 5.08 -2.50
CA GLN A 92 14.85 4.70 -3.88
C GLN A 92 14.88 3.18 -4.10
N HIS A 93 14.60 2.40 -3.05
CA HIS A 93 14.57 0.94 -3.17
C HIS A 93 13.55 0.50 -4.23
N ARG A 94 13.93 -0.53 -5.00
CA ARG A 94 13.11 -1.15 -6.03
C ARG A 94 13.09 -2.65 -5.80
N PHE A 95 11.91 -3.23 -5.69
CA PHE A 95 11.75 -4.68 -5.55
C PHE A 95 12.11 -5.37 -6.87
N ALA A 96 12.98 -6.36 -6.79
CA ALA A 96 13.42 -7.09 -7.96
C ALA A 96 12.53 -8.31 -8.22
N THR A 97 12.24 -8.55 -9.51
CA THR A 97 11.67 -9.80 -10.02
C THR A 97 12.64 -10.35 -11.06
N GLY A 98 13.28 -11.44 -10.73
CA GLY A 98 14.22 -12.11 -11.62
C GLY A 98 13.53 -13.16 -12.48
N VAL A 99 14.09 -13.39 -13.64
CA VAL A 99 13.67 -14.40 -14.62
C VAL A 99 14.86 -15.25 -14.97
N TRP A 100 14.77 -16.55 -14.76
CA TRP A 100 15.85 -17.50 -15.01
C TRP A 100 15.39 -18.62 -15.95
N THR A 101 16.34 -19.38 -16.48
CA THR A 101 16.08 -20.60 -17.22
C THR A 101 17.18 -21.63 -17.02
N ASN A 102 16.82 -22.89 -17.05
CA ASN A 102 17.76 -24.02 -17.22
C ASN A 102 17.90 -24.46 -18.68
N GLY A 103 17.19 -23.74 -19.59
CA GLY A 103 17.09 -24.10 -21.01
C GLY A 103 18.15 -23.45 -21.90
N VAL A 104 18.10 -23.84 -23.17
CA VAL A 104 18.93 -23.30 -24.24
C VAL A 104 18.02 -22.65 -25.31
N LEU A 105 18.33 -21.39 -25.66
CA LEU A 105 17.61 -20.66 -26.69
C LEU A 105 18.11 -21.04 -28.08
N ASP A 106 17.21 -21.54 -28.90
CA ASP A 106 17.40 -21.59 -30.34
C ASP A 106 17.06 -20.21 -30.95
N LYS A 107 18.10 -19.46 -31.30
CA LYS A 107 17.95 -18.09 -31.82
C LYS A 107 17.29 -18.05 -33.20
N ALA A 108 17.34 -19.13 -33.95
CA ALA A 108 16.74 -19.18 -35.30
C ALA A 108 15.21 -19.25 -35.25
N THR A 109 14.69 -20.02 -34.29
CA THR A 109 13.23 -20.21 -34.09
C THR A 109 12.63 -19.33 -33.01
N GLY A 110 13.44 -18.85 -32.07
CA GLY A 110 12.99 -18.17 -30.89
C GLY A 110 12.42 -19.08 -29.78
N VAL A 111 12.75 -20.37 -29.85
CA VAL A 111 12.30 -21.39 -28.91
C VAL A 111 13.33 -21.59 -27.81
N LEU A 112 12.91 -21.36 -26.57
CA LEU A 112 13.67 -21.70 -25.37
C LEU A 112 13.35 -23.15 -24.99
N ASN A 113 14.31 -24.06 -25.21
CA ASN A 113 14.18 -25.47 -24.86
C ASN A 113 14.52 -25.67 -23.37
N GLY A 114 13.52 -25.60 -22.51
CA GLY A 114 13.66 -25.72 -21.05
C GLY A 114 12.58 -24.94 -20.30
N THR A 115 12.76 -24.79 -19.00
CA THR A 115 11.81 -24.17 -18.08
C THR A 115 12.15 -22.69 -17.83
N LEU A 116 11.12 -21.87 -17.65
CA LEU A 116 11.21 -20.48 -17.26
C LEU A 116 10.87 -20.35 -15.78
N TYR A 117 11.77 -19.77 -14.99
CA TYR A 117 11.59 -19.54 -13.55
C TYR A 117 11.40 -18.05 -13.27
N ILE A 118 10.45 -17.73 -12.37
CA ILE A 118 10.17 -16.36 -11.93
C ILE A 118 10.27 -16.31 -10.40
N SER A 119 11.08 -15.41 -9.88
CA SER A 119 11.16 -15.16 -8.44
C SER A 119 11.18 -13.65 -8.17
N GLY A 120 10.40 -13.21 -7.20
CA GLY A 120 10.32 -11.82 -6.79
C GLY A 120 9.24 -11.63 -5.74
N ARG A 121 9.37 -10.53 -4.98
CA ARG A 121 8.40 -10.14 -3.95
C ARG A 121 7.91 -8.70 -4.17
N ASP A 122 7.80 -8.28 -5.43
CA ASP A 122 7.30 -6.95 -5.77
C ASP A 122 5.82 -6.82 -5.38
N PRO A 123 5.47 -5.94 -4.41
CA PRO A 123 4.09 -5.73 -3.97
C PRO A 123 3.22 -5.07 -5.03
N SER A 124 3.83 -4.53 -6.09
CA SER A 124 3.18 -3.76 -7.15
C SER A 124 3.15 -4.46 -8.50
N PHE A 125 3.52 -5.74 -8.58
CA PHE A 125 3.53 -6.48 -9.84
C PHE A 125 2.10 -6.76 -10.35
N HIS A 126 1.73 -6.13 -11.46
CA HIS A 126 0.40 -6.21 -12.07
C HIS A 126 0.46 -6.76 -13.52
N TYR A 127 -0.67 -6.72 -14.23
CA TYR A 127 -0.80 -7.24 -15.60
C TYR A 127 0.16 -6.55 -16.59
N GLU A 128 0.26 -5.22 -16.55
CA GLU A 128 1.16 -4.43 -17.39
C GLU A 128 2.62 -4.84 -17.22
N HIS A 129 3.03 -5.18 -15.99
CA HIS A 129 4.38 -5.68 -15.71
C HIS A 129 4.62 -7.08 -16.30
N GLY A 130 3.60 -7.94 -16.33
CA GLY A 130 3.66 -9.24 -17.00
C GLY A 130 3.79 -9.09 -18.52
N VAL A 131 3.07 -8.13 -19.14
CA VAL A 131 3.20 -7.84 -20.57
C VAL A 131 4.56 -7.22 -20.88
N LEU A 132 5.04 -6.34 -20.01
CA LEU A 132 6.39 -5.79 -20.09
C LEU A 132 7.44 -6.91 -20.05
N LEU A 133 7.26 -7.89 -19.19
CA LEU A 133 8.13 -9.06 -19.11
C LEU A 133 8.16 -9.84 -20.44
N ALA A 134 6.99 -10.08 -21.07
CA ALA A 134 6.91 -10.71 -22.39
C ALA A 134 7.67 -9.89 -23.43
N ARG A 135 7.57 -8.55 -23.42
CA ARG A 135 8.32 -7.67 -24.30
C ARG A 135 9.83 -7.82 -24.12
N GLU A 136 10.30 -7.84 -22.88
CA GLU A 136 11.73 -7.95 -22.59
C GLU A 136 12.26 -9.35 -22.99
N LEU A 137 11.49 -10.42 -22.80
CA LEU A 137 11.82 -11.75 -23.29
C LEU A 137 11.85 -11.81 -24.83
N ASN A 138 10.91 -11.13 -25.51
CA ASN A 138 10.95 -11.01 -26.98
C ASN A 138 12.20 -10.28 -27.48
N LYS A 139 12.68 -9.26 -26.77
CA LYS A 139 13.97 -8.59 -27.10
C LYS A 139 15.17 -9.53 -26.99
N LEU A 140 15.12 -10.51 -26.08
CA LEU A 140 16.13 -11.58 -26.00
C LEU A 140 16.00 -12.63 -27.08
N GLY A 141 14.94 -12.55 -27.91
CA GLY A 141 14.65 -13.49 -28.96
C GLY A 141 13.73 -14.66 -28.53
N ILE A 142 13.24 -14.66 -27.28
CA ILE A 142 12.39 -15.73 -26.75
C ILE A 142 10.92 -15.46 -27.15
N LYS A 143 10.32 -16.38 -27.89
CA LYS A 143 8.92 -16.35 -28.33
C LYS A 143 8.11 -17.51 -27.77
N GLN A 144 8.78 -18.63 -27.47
CA GLN A 144 8.17 -19.83 -26.93
C GLN A 144 9.09 -20.50 -25.92
N VAL A 145 8.50 -21.13 -24.92
CA VAL A 145 9.17 -21.95 -23.89
C VAL A 145 8.59 -23.35 -23.98
N THR A 146 9.41 -24.40 -24.16
CA THR A 146 8.93 -25.77 -24.29
C THR A 146 8.59 -26.45 -22.98
N GLY A 147 9.21 -26.02 -21.87
CA GLY A 147 8.98 -26.52 -20.52
C GLY A 147 7.97 -25.67 -19.75
N ASP A 148 8.06 -25.74 -18.43
CA ASP A 148 7.11 -25.17 -17.50
C ASP A 148 7.37 -23.70 -17.19
N LEU A 149 6.36 -23.03 -16.63
CA LEU A 149 6.49 -21.76 -15.91
C LEU A 149 6.53 -22.05 -14.43
N VAL A 150 7.71 -21.94 -13.81
CA VAL A 150 7.88 -22.11 -12.37
C VAL A 150 7.92 -20.76 -11.71
N VAL A 151 7.03 -20.52 -10.73
CA VAL A 151 7.04 -19.30 -9.90
C VAL A 151 7.47 -19.65 -8.49
N ALA A 152 8.34 -18.82 -7.90
CA ALA A 152 8.78 -19.01 -6.52
C ALA A 152 7.61 -18.81 -5.52
N PRO A 153 7.63 -19.46 -4.35
CA PRO A 153 6.53 -19.40 -3.36
C PRO A 153 6.12 -17.98 -2.94
N GLY A 154 7.07 -17.03 -2.95
CA GLY A 154 6.82 -15.62 -2.61
C GLY A 154 6.33 -14.74 -3.77
N PHE A 155 6.24 -15.27 -4.99
CA PHE A 155 5.79 -14.49 -6.15
C PHE A 155 4.30 -14.13 -6.04
N THR A 156 4.01 -12.87 -6.32
CA THR A 156 2.63 -12.34 -6.29
C THR A 156 2.38 -11.49 -7.53
N MET A 157 1.15 -11.55 -8.05
CA MET A 157 0.71 -10.77 -9.20
C MET A 157 -0.74 -10.33 -9.03
N ASN A 158 -1.00 -9.08 -9.32
CA ASN A 158 -2.35 -8.49 -9.39
C ASN A 158 -3.18 -8.77 -8.11
N PHE A 159 -2.59 -8.45 -6.94
CA PHE A 159 -3.18 -8.60 -5.60
C PHE A 159 -3.54 -10.04 -5.19
N SER A 160 -2.92 -11.06 -5.80
CA SER A 160 -3.09 -12.44 -5.35
C SER A 160 -2.02 -12.82 -4.33
N ALA A 161 -2.44 -13.29 -3.16
CA ALA A 161 -1.54 -13.86 -2.16
C ALA A 161 -1.13 -15.32 -2.48
N SER A 162 -1.78 -15.97 -3.45
CA SER A 162 -1.44 -17.32 -3.89
C SER A 162 -0.41 -17.27 -5.01
N ALA A 163 0.76 -17.88 -4.81
CA ALA A 163 1.80 -17.99 -5.83
C ALA A 163 1.29 -18.74 -7.06
N HIS A 164 0.54 -19.85 -6.88
CA HIS A 164 -0.05 -20.59 -7.98
C HIS A 164 -0.97 -19.72 -8.84
N ARG A 165 -1.96 -19.02 -8.23
CA ARG A 165 -2.84 -18.09 -8.95
C ARG A 165 -2.08 -16.94 -9.61
N SER A 166 -0.99 -16.50 -9.01
CA SER A 166 -0.12 -15.47 -9.60
C SER A 166 0.63 -16.01 -10.81
N GLY A 167 1.10 -17.27 -10.74
CA GLY A 167 1.68 -18.00 -11.86
C GLY A 167 0.69 -18.20 -13.02
N ASP A 168 -0.55 -18.64 -12.74
CA ASP A 168 -1.61 -18.78 -13.76
C ASP A 168 -1.91 -17.46 -14.47
N ARG A 169 -1.97 -16.36 -13.69
CA ARG A 169 -2.16 -15.01 -14.26
C ARG A 169 -0.99 -14.60 -15.13
N LEU A 170 0.22 -14.87 -14.68
CA LEU A 170 1.42 -14.56 -15.46
C LEU A 170 1.47 -15.39 -16.73
N TYR A 171 1.23 -16.70 -16.64
CA TYR A 171 1.15 -17.62 -17.79
C TYR A 171 0.20 -17.08 -18.88
N ASN A 172 -1.04 -16.75 -18.48
CA ASN A 172 -2.01 -16.17 -19.40
C ASN A 172 -1.62 -14.78 -19.90
N THR A 173 -0.90 -13.99 -19.10
CA THR A 173 -0.50 -12.62 -19.47
C THR A 173 0.66 -12.61 -20.45
N LEU A 174 1.59 -13.56 -20.32
CA LEU A 174 2.74 -13.69 -21.22
C LEU A 174 2.31 -13.99 -22.65
N ASP A 175 1.35 -14.89 -22.85
CA ASP A 175 0.84 -15.26 -24.17
C ASP A 175 -0.29 -14.33 -24.61
N SER A 176 -0.10 -13.64 -25.73
CA SER A 176 -1.08 -12.71 -26.27
C SER A 176 -2.40 -13.39 -26.69
N THR A 177 -2.40 -14.69 -26.98
CA THR A 177 -3.59 -15.46 -27.36
C THR A 177 -4.45 -15.85 -26.17
N LEU A 178 -3.84 -15.97 -24.97
CA LEU A 178 -4.49 -16.32 -23.71
C LEU A 178 -4.77 -15.08 -22.85
N ARG A 179 -4.16 -13.96 -23.19
CA ARG A 179 -4.19 -12.72 -22.40
C ARG A 179 -5.60 -12.18 -22.24
N SER A 180 -5.98 -11.90 -20.99
CA SER A 180 -7.29 -11.30 -20.70
C SER A 180 -7.42 -9.90 -21.30
N GLY A 181 -8.67 -9.51 -21.62
CA GLY A 181 -8.96 -8.13 -22.04
C GLY A 181 -8.59 -7.08 -20.97
N GLU A 182 -8.57 -7.45 -19.69
CA GLU A 182 -8.11 -6.56 -18.59
C GLU A 182 -6.61 -6.31 -18.70
N ALA A 183 -5.81 -7.35 -18.88
CA ALA A 183 -4.36 -7.23 -19.04
C ALA A 183 -3.97 -6.43 -20.29
N THR A 184 -4.68 -6.65 -21.41
CA THR A 184 -4.47 -5.88 -22.65
C THR A 184 -4.80 -4.39 -22.44
N ARG A 185 -5.92 -4.08 -21.76
CA ARG A 185 -6.30 -2.70 -21.46
C ARG A 185 -5.30 -2.02 -20.53
N ALA A 186 -4.83 -2.72 -19.48
CA ALA A 186 -3.84 -2.18 -18.55
C ALA A 186 -2.56 -1.79 -19.26
N TRP A 187 -2.03 -2.70 -20.11
CA TRP A 187 -0.85 -2.44 -20.94
C TRP A 187 -1.04 -1.24 -21.86
N ASN A 188 -2.09 -1.23 -22.67
CA ASN A 188 -2.34 -0.16 -23.62
C ASN A 188 -2.52 1.20 -22.95
N TYR A 189 -3.23 1.22 -21.82
CA TYR A 189 -3.45 2.43 -21.04
C TYR A 189 -2.12 2.98 -20.50
N GLU A 190 -1.30 2.14 -19.89
CA GLU A 190 0.00 2.53 -19.37
C GLU A 190 0.92 3.06 -20.48
N ARG A 191 1.05 2.33 -21.61
CA ARG A 191 1.89 2.76 -22.75
C ARG A 191 1.39 4.07 -23.35
N THR A 192 0.09 4.28 -23.40
CA THR A 192 -0.49 5.55 -23.86
C THR A 192 -0.11 6.70 -22.93
N LEU A 193 -0.20 6.50 -21.61
CA LEU A 193 0.18 7.52 -20.63
C LEU A 193 1.67 7.86 -20.68
N LEU A 194 2.52 6.87 -20.92
CA LEU A 194 3.97 7.06 -21.08
C LEU A 194 4.36 7.58 -22.46
N ASN A 195 3.40 7.79 -23.37
CA ASN A 195 3.61 8.15 -24.77
C ASN A 195 4.56 7.17 -25.52
N ASP A 196 4.55 5.89 -25.09
CA ASP A 196 5.37 4.81 -25.66
C ASP A 196 4.66 4.16 -26.86
N ARG A 197 4.60 4.88 -27.98
CA ARG A 197 3.94 4.44 -29.21
C ARG A 197 4.57 3.17 -29.79
N ALA A 198 5.90 3.05 -29.75
CA ALA A 198 6.61 1.90 -30.30
C ALA A 198 6.17 0.58 -29.64
N SER A 199 5.88 0.61 -28.33
CA SER A 199 5.35 -0.58 -27.62
C SER A 199 3.89 -0.88 -27.95
N LEU A 200 3.12 0.07 -28.48
CA LEU A 200 1.74 -0.14 -28.91
C LEU A 200 1.64 -0.73 -30.34
N GLU A 201 2.69 -0.57 -31.16
CA GLU A 201 2.76 -1.13 -32.52
C GLU A 201 3.11 -2.61 -32.51
N THR A 202 3.58 -3.15 -31.40
CA THR A 202 3.94 -4.55 -31.23
C THR A 202 3.04 -5.23 -30.21
N VAL A 203 2.81 -6.54 -30.38
CA VAL A 203 2.08 -7.33 -29.38
C VAL A 203 3.08 -8.28 -28.71
N PRO A 204 3.60 -7.92 -27.52
CA PRO A 204 4.51 -8.77 -26.78
C PRO A 204 3.85 -10.12 -26.48
N SER A 205 4.51 -11.24 -26.79
CA SER A 205 3.97 -12.57 -26.55
C SER A 205 5.07 -13.60 -26.36
N VAL A 206 4.90 -14.43 -25.32
CA VAL A 206 5.73 -15.61 -25.05
C VAL A 206 4.79 -16.76 -24.69
N ALA A 207 4.69 -17.76 -25.55
CA ALA A 207 3.90 -18.97 -25.30
C ALA A 207 4.70 -19.93 -24.40
N VAL A 208 4.11 -20.40 -23.31
CA VAL A 208 4.66 -21.46 -22.46
C VAL A 208 3.88 -22.75 -22.77
N MET A 209 4.57 -23.84 -23.06
CA MET A 209 3.93 -25.11 -23.52
C MET A 209 3.69 -26.09 -22.37
N GLY A 210 4.39 -25.92 -21.25
CA GLY A 210 4.24 -26.73 -20.03
C GLY A 210 3.21 -26.17 -19.06
N GLU A 211 3.32 -26.58 -17.81
CA GLU A 211 2.38 -26.26 -16.73
C GLU A 211 2.91 -25.13 -15.84
N VAL A 212 2.04 -24.63 -14.94
CA VAL A 212 2.43 -23.68 -13.90
C VAL A 212 2.74 -24.43 -12.63
N LEU A 213 3.98 -24.30 -12.14
CA LEU A 213 4.45 -24.92 -10.90
C LEU A 213 4.85 -23.87 -9.88
N VAL A 214 4.77 -24.20 -8.58
CA VAL A 214 5.23 -23.36 -7.48
C VAL A 214 6.39 -24.07 -6.81
N GLU A 215 7.60 -23.63 -7.13
CA GLU A 215 8.86 -24.22 -6.62
C GLU A 215 9.93 -23.14 -6.51
N ALA A 216 11.00 -23.44 -5.78
CA ALA A 216 12.20 -22.60 -5.75
C ALA A 216 12.87 -22.59 -7.14
N VAL A 217 13.59 -21.51 -7.44
CA VAL A 217 14.41 -21.42 -8.65
C VAL A 217 15.47 -22.51 -8.60
N SER A 218 15.60 -23.30 -9.70
CA SER A 218 16.62 -24.35 -9.79
C SER A 218 18.03 -23.77 -9.62
N PRO A 219 18.90 -24.38 -8.82
CA PRO A 219 20.30 -23.93 -8.67
C PRO A 219 21.09 -23.93 -9.98
N SER A 220 20.65 -24.72 -10.97
CA SER A 220 21.29 -24.76 -12.29
C SER A 220 20.75 -23.69 -13.26
N ALA A 221 19.69 -22.97 -12.87
CA ALA A 221 19.10 -21.94 -13.71
C ALA A 221 20.00 -20.70 -13.82
N LYS A 222 20.04 -20.12 -15.02
CA LYS A 222 20.80 -18.91 -15.35
C LYS A 222 19.85 -17.74 -15.41
N LEU A 223 20.24 -16.61 -14.84
CA LEU A 223 19.49 -15.36 -14.89
C LEU A 223 19.46 -14.83 -16.33
N LEU A 224 18.26 -14.61 -16.86
CA LEU A 224 18.01 -14.00 -18.16
C LEU A 224 17.88 -12.49 -18.06
N LEU A 225 17.05 -12.03 -17.13
CA LEU A 225 16.79 -10.62 -16.88
C LEU A 225 16.27 -10.39 -15.46
N THR A 226 16.41 -9.16 -14.99
CA THR A 226 15.80 -8.66 -13.78
C THR A 226 14.90 -7.48 -14.10
N GLN A 227 13.63 -7.56 -13.71
CA GLN A 227 12.71 -6.43 -13.71
C GLN A 227 12.65 -5.83 -12.31
N ARG A 228 12.82 -4.52 -12.20
CA ARG A 228 12.74 -3.78 -10.94
C ARG A 228 11.46 -2.95 -10.90
N SER A 229 10.77 -2.96 -9.79
CA SER A 229 9.56 -2.15 -9.55
C SER A 229 9.85 -0.65 -9.66
N SER A 230 8.82 0.16 -9.59
CA SER A 230 8.94 1.57 -9.24
C SER A 230 9.59 1.74 -7.87
N THR A 231 10.01 2.97 -7.53
CA THR A 231 10.65 3.23 -6.24
C THR A 231 9.71 2.96 -5.05
N LEU A 232 10.27 2.69 -3.88
CA LEU A 232 9.47 2.53 -2.66
C LEU A 232 8.59 3.76 -2.38
N VAL A 233 9.06 4.96 -2.68
CA VAL A 233 8.25 6.19 -2.53
C VAL A 233 7.02 6.16 -3.42
N ASP A 234 7.16 5.77 -4.69
CA ASP A 234 6.05 5.65 -5.63
C ASP A 234 5.04 4.61 -5.17
N ILE A 235 5.53 3.44 -4.73
CA ILE A 235 4.71 2.36 -4.19
C ILE A 235 3.97 2.83 -2.93
N LEU A 236 4.64 3.50 -1.99
CA LEU A 236 4.04 4.03 -0.77
C LEU A 236 2.99 5.09 -1.08
N LYS A 237 3.19 5.94 -2.09
CA LYS A 237 2.19 6.93 -2.49
C LYS A 237 0.89 6.26 -2.93
N VAL A 238 0.96 5.28 -3.81
CA VAL A 238 -0.22 4.52 -4.27
C VAL A 238 -0.86 3.75 -3.10
N LEU A 239 -0.04 3.06 -2.31
CA LEU A 239 -0.46 2.29 -1.13
C LEU A 239 -1.24 3.17 -0.13
N LEU A 240 -0.73 4.35 0.22
CA LEU A 240 -1.34 5.20 1.23
C LEU A 240 -2.56 5.96 0.71
N CYS A 241 -2.58 6.37 -0.57
CA CYS A 241 -3.75 7.02 -1.17
C CYS A 241 -4.95 6.07 -1.25
N TYR A 242 -4.75 4.86 -1.75
CA TYR A 242 -5.82 3.86 -1.87
C TYR A 242 -5.99 2.99 -0.62
N SER A 243 -5.09 3.13 0.36
CA SER A 243 -5.08 2.31 1.57
C SER A 243 -4.97 0.81 1.27
N ASN A 244 -4.14 0.42 0.29
CA ASN A 244 -4.04 -0.93 -0.22
C ASN A 244 -3.47 -1.89 0.85
N ASN A 245 -4.29 -2.87 1.27
CA ASN A 245 -3.92 -3.82 2.30
C ASN A 245 -2.89 -4.82 1.80
N PHE A 246 -3.07 -5.32 0.58
CA PHE A 246 -2.19 -6.31 -0.01
C PHE A 246 -0.75 -5.78 -0.11
N MET A 247 -0.57 -4.59 -0.70
CA MET A 247 0.76 -3.98 -0.81
C MET A 247 1.41 -3.76 0.55
N ALA A 248 0.60 -3.33 1.56
CA ALA A 248 1.11 -3.11 2.92
C ALA A 248 1.58 -4.42 3.58
N ASP A 249 0.82 -5.50 3.43
CA ASP A 249 1.20 -6.81 3.98
C ASP A 249 2.42 -7.39 3.24
N ARG A 250 2.53 -7.23 1.91
CA ARG A 250 3.72 -7.68 1.15
C ARG A 250 4.99 -6.91 1.51
N ILE A 251 4.90 -5.59 1.69
CA ILE A 251 6.03 -4.81 2.24
C ILE A 251 6.34 -5.30 3.65
N GLY A 252 5.32 -5.56 4.44
CA GLY A 252 5.47 -6.11 5.78
C GLY A 252 6.19 -7.46 5.83
N ASP A 253 5.87 -8.36 4.91
CA ASP A 253 6.56 -9.65 4.80
C ASP A 253 8.06 -9.46 4.45
N ALA A 254 8.37 -8.50 3.59
CA ALA A 254 9.76 -8.15 3.28
C ALA A 254 10.51 -7.53 4.48
N LEU A 255 9.78 -6.99 5.47
CA LEU A 255 10.32 -6.47 6.73
C LEU A 255 10.43 -7.55 7.83
N GLY A 256 10.07 -8.80 7.56
CA GLY A 256 10.05 -9.88 8.53
C GLY A 256 8.75 -10.00 9.35
N GLY A 257 7.67 -9.36 8.87
CA GLY A 257 6.34 -9.47 9.46
C GLY A 257 6.06 -8.51 10.63
N PRO A 258 4.85 -8.63 11.23
CA PRO A 258 4.38 -7.71 12.26
C PRO A 258 5.26 -7.66 13.52
N GLU A 259 5.81 -8.80 13.93
CA GLU A 259 6.64 -8.90 15.13
C GLU A 259 7.99 -8.17 14.93
N SER A 260 8.62 -8.35 13.78
CA SER A 260 9.87 -7.64 13.43
C SER A 260 9.67 -6.13 13.42
N VAL A 261 8.59 -5.66 12.79
CA VAL A 261 8.25 -4.23 12.76
C VAL A 261 7.98 -3.70 14.18
N ARG A 262 7.26 -4.46 15.01
CA ARG A 262 7.00 -4.11 16.41
C ARG A 262 8.31 -3.96 17.21
N GLN A 263 9.23 -4.91 17.05
CA GLN A 263 10.54 -4.88 17.74
C GLN A 263 11.37 -3.66 17.32
N LEU A 264 11.41 -3.33 16.03
CA LEU A 264 12.12 -2.14 15.53
C LEU A 264 11.53 -0.85 16.09
N LEU A 265 10.20 -0.74 16.18
CA LEU A 265 9.54 0.41 16.77
C LEU A 265 9.77 0.49 18.29
N ASN A 266 9.71 -0.65 19.00
CA ASN A 266 9.97 -0.68 20.43
C ASN A 266 11.42 -0.31 20.76
N ALA A 267 12.37 -0.81 20.00
CA ALA A 267 13.79 -0.46 20.16
C ALA A 267 14.04 1.04 20.02
N GLN A 268 13.26 1.70 19.15
CA GLN A 268 13.41 3.12 18.91
C GLN A 268 12.68 4.01 19.92
N PHE A 269 11.45 3.64 20.31
CA PHE A 269 10.54 4.53 21.05
C PHE A 269 10.32 4.09 22.49
N GLY A 270 10.75 2.90 22.86
CA GLY A 270 10.52 2.32 24.18
C GLY A 270 9.04 2.11 24.51
N PHE A 271 8.22 1.76 23.50
CA PHE A 271 6.79 1.55 23.73
C PHE A 271 6.54 0.39 24.68
N GLY A 272 5.67 0.64 25.66
CA GLY A 272 5.13 -0.41 26.50
C GLY A 272 4.03 -1.22 25.79
N PRO A 273 3.66 -2.39 26.34
CA PRO A 273 2.59 -3.22 25.77
C PRO A 273 1.23 -2.50 25.75
N GLU A 274 1.04 -1.50 26.60
CA GLU A 274 -0.16 -0.66 26.67
C GLU A 274 -0.18 0.47 25.64
N GLU A 275 0.95 0.74 24.97
CA GLU A 275 1.05 1.81 23.97
C GLU A 275 0.92 1.27 22.54
N LEU A 276 1.45 0.06 22.28
CA LEU A 276 1.58 -0.50 20.94
C LEU A 276 1.40 -2.02 20.89
N LYS A 277 0.44 -2.49 20.06
CA LYS A 277 0.27 -3.89 19.67
C LYS A 277 0.02 -3.95 18.16
N ILE A 278 0.85 -4.67 17.44
CA ILE A 278 0.74 -4.87 15.99
C ILE A 278 0.40 -6.33 15.70
N ALA A 279 -0.77 -6.58 15.11
CA ALA A 279 -1.19 -7.89 14.66
C ALA A 279 -1.05 -8.05 13.14
N THR A 280 -1.22 -6.94 12.37
CA THR A 280 -1.05 -6.92 10.92
C THR A 280 -0.43 -5.59 10.49
N LEU A 281 0.24 -5.59 9.36
CA LEU A 281 0.89 -4.38 8.83
C LEU A 281 0.01 -3.60 7.84
N SER A 282 -1.12 -4.17 7.45
CA SER A 282 -2.19 -3.49 6.71
C SER A 282 -3.19 -2.76 7.61
N GLY A 283 -3.27 -3.14 8.88
CA GLY A 283 -4.24 -2.62 9.84
C GLY A 283 -5.59 -3.37 9.84
N LEU A 284 -5.67 -4.51 9.14
CA LEU A 284 -6.79 -5.44 9.30
C LEU A 284 -6.74 -6.10 10.69
N GLY A 285 -7.91 -6.47 11.25
CA GLY A 285 -7.98 -7.13 12.54
C GLY A 285 -7.75 -6.21 13.74
N VAL A 286 -7.18 -6.76 14.82
CA VAL A 286 -7.10 -6.12 16.12
C VAL A 286 -5.68 -5.62 16.40
N ASN A 287 -5.39 -4.40 15.96
CA ASN A 287 -4.21 -3.64 16.37
C ASN A 287 -4.58 -2.70 17.53
N ARG A 288 -3.60 -2.28 18.31
CA ARG A 288 -3.79 -1.31 19.41
C ARG A 288 -2.67 -0.30 19.42
N PHE A 289 -3.04 0.97 19.38
CA PHE A 289 -2.14 2.12 19.45
C PHE A 289 -2.79 3.19 20.33
N SER A 290 -2.01 3.83 21.18
CA SER A 290 -2.47 5.08 21.76
C SER A 290 -2.30 6.24 20.76
N PRO A 291 -3.12 7.29 20.81
CA PRO A 291 -2.89 8.51 20.02
C PRO A 291 -1.47 9.05 20.17
N ARG A 292 -0.91 8.98 21.37
CA ARG A 292 0.47 9.42 21.66
C ARG A 292 1.51 8.54 20.96
N ALA A 293 1.35 7.23 20.99
CA ALA A 293 2.25 6.31 20.26
C ALA A 293 2.19 6.56 18.74
N MET A 294 0.99 6.73 18.20
CA MET A 294 0.81 7.04 16.77
C MET A 294 1.41 8.40 16.41
N MET A 295 1.31 9.41 17.27
CA MET A 295 1.93 10.72 17.06
C MET A 295 3.46 10.62 17.03
N LYS A 296 4.06 9.82 17.94
CA LYS A 296 5.52 9.56 17.95
C LYS A 296 5.95 8.92 16.60
N ILE A 297 5.21 7.92 16.11
CA ILE A 297 5.46 7.24 14.84
C ILE A 297 5.31 8.22 13.66
N TYR A 298 4.25 9.03 13.65
CA TYR A 298 4.01 9.99 12.58
C TYR A 298 5.11 11.07 12.52
N ARG A 299 5.52 11.61 13.67
CA ARG A 299 6.66 12.55 13.75
C ARG A 299 7.95 11.93 13.23
N ALA A 300 8.20 10.69 13.56
CA ALA A 300 9.38 9.97 13.04
C ALA A 300 9.31 9.76 11.54
N LEU A 301 8.12 9.47 10.99
CA LEU A 301 7.92 9.38 9.55
C LEU A 301 8.20 10.72 8.85
N LEU A 302 7.72 11.84 9.42
CA LEU A 302 8.01 13.18 8.90
C LEU A 302 9.52 13.49 8.94
N ALA A 303 10.20 13.13 10.02
CA ALA A 303 11.64 13.29 10.16
C ALA A 303 12.43 12.42 9.15
N GLU A 304 11.99 11.18 8.92
CA GLU A 304 12.62 10.29 7.95
C GLU A 304 12.44 10.81 6.52
N LEU A 305 11.25 11.26 6.14
CA LEU A 305 11.01 11.90 4.85
C LEU A 305 11.90 13.13 4.66
N LYS A 306 11.97 14.01 5.68
CA LYS A 306 12.81 15.20 5.65
C LYS A 306 14.30 14.87 5.48
N LYS A 307 14.80 13.83 6.12
CA LYS A 307 16.18 13.33 5.97
C LYS A 307 16.52 13.02 4.52
N HIS A 308 15.54 12.55 3.75
CA HIS A 308 15.69 12.24 2.33
C HIS A 308 15.27 13.39 1.38
N GLY A 309 15.04 14.60 1.92
CA GLY A 309 14.57 15.74 1.12
C GLY A 309 13.14 15.62 0.60
N LEU A 310 12.33 14.71 1.19
CA LEU A 310 10.96 14.45 0.77
C LEU A 310 9.97 15.21 1.66
N SER A 311 8.89 15.68 1.04
CA SER A 311 7.74 16.21 1.77
C SER A 311 6.75 15.08 2.09
N PRO A 312 5.84 15.25 3.06
CA PRO A 312 4.80 14.26 3.35
C PRO A 312 3.89 13.94 2.16
N THR A 313 3.72 14.89 1.23
CA THR A 313 2.94 14.70 -0.02
C THR A 313 3.56 13.68 -0.97
N ALA A 314 4.85 13.37 -0.80
CA ALA A 314 5.53 12.36 -1.62
C ALA A 314 4.93 10.96 -1.43
N ILE A 315 4.39 10.65 -0.23
CA ILE A 315 3.81 9.34 0.06
C ILE A 315 2.36 9.41 0.58
N MET A 316 1.94 10.51 1.19
CA MET A 316 0.60 10.61 1.79
C MET A 316 -0.40 11.33 0.86
N PRO A 317 -1.70 10.98 0.93
CA PRO A 317 -2.72 11.67 0.16
C PRO A 317 -2.97 13.09 0.66
N VAL A 318 -3.23 13.98 -0.29
CA VAL A 318 -3.67 15.37 -0.07
C VAL A 318 -5.17 15.43 -0.24
N ALA A 319 -5.88 15.82 0.82
CA ALA A 319 -7.33 15.77 0.88
C ALA A 319 -8.01 16.67 -0.19
N GLY A 320 -9.05 16.12 -0.82
CA GLY A 320 -9.79 16.77 -1.89
C GLY A 320 -9.03 16.91 -3.21
N ILE A 321 -7.78 16.39 -3.31
CA ILE A 321 -6.91 16.49 -4.50
C ILE A 321 -6.53 15.11 -5.02
N ASP A 322 -5.89 14.28 -4.19
CA ASP A 322 -5.47 12.95 -4.62
C ASP A 322 -6.64 11.98 -4.62
N PRO A 323 -6.72 11.08 -5.61
CA PRO A 323 -7.74 10.04 -5.63
C PRO A 323 -7.54 9.05 -4.47
N GLY A 324 -8.63 8.39 -4.09
CA GLY A 324 -8.65 7.36 -3.05
C GLY A 324 -9.36 7.80 -1.77
N THR A 325 -8.82 7.44 -0.61
CA THR A 325 -9.58 7.51 0.66
C THR A 325 -9.85 8.91 1.21
N LEU A 326 -9.18 9.94 0.69
CA LEU A 326 -9.38 11.36 1.04
C LEU A 326 -9.93 12.22 -0.11
N GLU A 327 -10.26 11.61 -1.25
CA GLU A 327 -10.74 12.33 -2.43
C GLU A 327 -11.98 13.17 -2.13
N ASP A 328 -12.95 12.59 -1.41
CA ASP A 328 -14.23 13.22 -1.07
C ASP A 328 -14.27 13.83 0.33
N ARG A 329 -13.10 14.06 0.96
CA ARG A 329 -13.00 14.71 2.27
C ARG A 329 -12.33 16.07 2.14
N PHE A 330 -12.77 17.05 2.91
CA PHE A 330 -12.25 18.43 2.89
C PHE A 330 -12.34 19.08 1.49
N THR A 331 -13.43 18.78 0.73
CA THR A 331 -13.58 19.16 -0.68
C THR A 331 -14.05 20.61 -0.91
N GLY A 332 -14.55 21.32 0.12
CA GLY A 332 -14.90 22.72 0.00
C GLY A 332 -13.72 23.55 -0.52
N LEU A 333 -13.97 24.53 -1.40
CA LEU A 333 -12.93 25.32 -2.09
C LEU A 333 -11.82 25.83 -1.18
N GLN A 334 -12.17 26.26 0.03
CA GLN A 334 -11.21 26.77 1.01
C GLN A 334 -10.42 25.65 1.74
N TRP A 335 -10.99 24.42 1.79
CA TRP A 335 -10.41 23.30 2.55
C TRP A 335 -9.52 22.43 1.70
N ARG A 336 -9.80 22.37 0.40
CA ARG A 336 -9.09 21.53 -0.56
C ARG A 336 -7.59 21.77 -0.50
N GLY A 337 -6.84 20.70 -0.30
CA GLY A 337 -5.38 20.75 -0.20
C GLY A 337 -4.82 21.23 1.13
N SER A 338 -5.66 21.53 2.13
CA SER A 338 -5.20 22.04 3.44
C SER A 338 -4.86 20.94 4.45
N VAL A 339 -5.14 19.67 4.11
CA VAL A 339 -4.94 18.49 4.95
C VAL A 339 -4.15 17.44 4.19
N ILE A 340 -3.12 16.89 4.81
CA ILE A 340 -2.37 15.72 4.35
C ILE A 340 -2.55 14.67 5.43
N ALA A 341 -3.23 13.55 5.13
CA ALA A 341 -3.55 12.59 6.17
C ALA A 341 -3.72 11.16 5.63
N LYS A 342 -3.70 10.19 6.54
CA LYS A 342 -4.08 8.81 6.28
C LYS A 342 -5.35 8.48 7.04
N THR A 343 -6.28 7.80 6.37
CA THR A 343 -7.51 7.28 6.96
C THR A 343 -7.33 5.85 7.46
N GLY A 344 -8.07 5.49 8.49
CA GLY A 344 -8.24 4.12 8.93
C GLY A 344 -9.73 3.80 9.08
N THR A 345 -10.18 2.59 8.70
CA THR A 345 -11.58 2.20 8.79
C THR A 345 -11.71 0.69 8.94
N LEU A 346 -12.47 0.26 9.96
CA LEU A 346 -12.91 -1.11 10.17
C LEU A 346 -14.40 -1.07 10.55
N LEU A 347 -15.26 -1.58 9.69
CA LEU A 347 -16.72 -1.42 9.86
C LEU A 347 -17.29 -2.27 11.01
N ARG A 348 -16.71 -3.44 11.28
CA ARG A 348 -17.22 -4.40 12.25
C ARG A 348 -16.27 -4.66 13.42
N THR A 349 -14.98 -4.60 13.21
CA THR A 349 -13.97 -4.80 14.26
C THR A 349 -14.11 -3.72 15.33
N ASP A 350 -14.05 -4.11 16.60
CA ASP A 350 -14.21 -3.23 17.78
C ASP A 350 -15.52 -2.43 17.77
N GLY A 351 -16.59 -2.98 17.21
CA GLY A 351 -17.89 -2.29 17.10
C GLY A 351 -17.88 -1.09 16.15
N GLY A 352 -17.00 -1.09 15.16
CA GLY A 352 -16.70 0.01 14.25
C GLY A 352 -15.53 0.86 14.75
N ALA A 353 -14.46 0.94 13.94
CA ALA A 353 -13.31 1.80 14.21
C ALA A 353 -13.03 2.72 13.03
N SER A 354 -12.73 3.98 13.33
CA SER A 354 -12.31 4.98 12.34
C SER A 354 -11.18 5.83 12.92
N SER A 355 -10.21 6.15 12.10
CA SER A 355 -9.07 6.97 12.51
C SER A 355 -8.61 7.89 11.39
N LEU A 356 -8.04 9.03 11.76
CA LEU A 356 -7.43 10.00 10.87
C LEU A 356 -6.13 10.51 11.48
N VAL A 357 -5.02 10.37 10.76
CA VAL A 357 -3.69 10.78 11.23
C VAL A 357 -3.02 11.60 10.15
N GLY A 358 -2.50 12.76 10.51
CA GLY A 358 -1.89 13.62 9.53
C GLY A 358 -1.52 15.01 10.03
N GLN A 359 -1.48 15.93 9.10
CA GLN A 359 -1.20 17.34 9.35
C GLN A 359 -2.17 18.25 8.60
N MET A 360 -2.43 19.42 9.18
CA MET A 360 -3.26 20.47 8.61
C MET A 360 -2.50 21.80 8.61
N LYS A 361 -2.75 22.63 7.63
CA LYS A 361 -2.16 23.96 7.51
C LYS A 361 -3.20 25.04 7.68
N ALA A 362 -2.91 26.05 8.49
CA ALA A 362 -3.77 27.18 8.77
C ALA A 362 -3.28 28.47 8.10
N LYS A 363 -4.19 29.48 7.98
CA LYS A 363 -3.87 30.76 7.33
C LYS A 363 -2.78 31.57 8.02
N ASN A 364 -2.67 31.44 9.35
CA ASN A 364 -1.58 32.07 10.10
C ASN A 364 -0.19 31.47 9.79
N GLY A 365 -0.11 30.45 8.91
CA GLY A 365 1.13 29.76 8.53
C GLY A 365 1.46 28.55 9.40
N GLU A 366 0.74 28.33 10.48
CA GLU A 366 0.94 27.19 11.38
C GLU A 366 0.58 25.87 10.71
N VAL A 367 1.39 24.84 10.99
CA VAL A 367 1.07 23.46 10.66
C VAL A 367 0.88 22.71 11.97
N LEU A 368 -0.28 22.06 12.10
CA LEU A 368 -0.60 21.21 13.24
C LEU A 368 -0.58 19.75 12.82
N LEU A 369 -0.03 18.91 13.68
CA LEU A 369 -0.11 17.46 13.57
C LEU A 369 -1.33 16.97 14.37
N PHE A 370 -2.01 15.93 13.87
CA PHE A 370 -3.16 15.38 14.57
C PHE A 370 -3.26 13.87 14.44
N VAL A 371 -3.77 13.27 15.51
CA VAL A 371 -4.20 11.87 15.59
C VAL A 371 -5.60 11.87 16.19
N ILE A 372 -6.57 11.35 15.44
CA ILE A 372 -7.95 11.20 15.91
C ILE A 372 -8.35 9.75 15.68
N MET A 373 -8.73 9.04 16.75
CA MET A 373 -9.10 7.65 16.75
C MET A 373 -10.46 7.47 17.42
N ASN A 374 -11.33 6.70 16.78
CA ASN A 374 -12.67 6.43 17.27
C ASN A 374 -12.98 4.95 17.19
N GLN A 375 -13.72 4.40 18.15
CA GLN A 375 -14.22 3.02 18.12
C GLN A 375 -15.54 2.85 18.88
N ARG A 376 -16.22 1.71 18.68
CA ARG A 376 -17.50 1.34 19.31
C ARG A 376 -18.65 2.29 18.91
N GLY A 377 -18.78 2.57 17.60
CA GLY A 377 -19.85 3.43 17.11
C GLY A 377 -19.91 3.52 15.59
N SER A 378 -20.65 4.49 15.10
CA SER A 378 -20.87 4.70 13.66
C SER A 378 -19.63 5.29 12.98
N VAL A 379 -19.03 4.53 12.07
CA VAL A 379 -17.87 4.97 11.27
C VAL A 379 -18.16 6.26 10.49
N TRP A 380 -19.38 6.44 9.96
CA TRP A 380 -19.77 7.66 9.27
C TRP A 380 -19.76 8.89 10.20
N ARG A 381 -20.36 8.75 11.39
CA ARG A 381 -20.36 9.82 12.39
C ARG A 381 -18.93 10.12 12.89
N PHE A 382 -18.09 9.11 13.01
CA PHE A 382 -16.69 9.29 13.37
C PHE A 382 -15.95 10.12 12.33
N ARG A 383 -16.16 9.85 11.03
CA ARG A 383 -15.55 10.62 9.93
C ARG A 383 -16.01 12.07 9.93
N GLU A 384 -17.31 12.32 10.04
CA GLU A 384 -17.86 13.68 10.17
C GLU A 384 -17.25 14.44 11.33
N ASN A 385 -17.12 13.80 12.48
CA ASN A 385 -16.52 14.41 13.67
C ASN A 385 -15.00 14.65 13.50
N GLN A 386 -14.27 13.73 12.86
CA GLN A 386 -12.86 13.93 12.54
C GLN A 386 -12.65 15.15 11.64
N ASP A 387 -13.47 15.30 10.59
CA ASP A 387 -13.41 16.46 9.70
C ASP A 387 -13.73 17.74 10.45
N TYR A 388 -14.78 17.73 11.28
CA TYR A 388 -15.13 18.86 12.12
C TYR A 388 -14.01 19.30 13.05
N LEU A 389 -13.37 18.37 13.76
CA LEU A 389 -12.26 18.69 14.68
C LEU A 389 -11.07 19.32 13.96
N VAL A 390 -10.71 18.80 12.79
CA VAL A 390 -9.64 19.35 11.95
C VAL A 390 -10.01 20.75 11.46
N MET A 391 -11.24 20.92 10.96
CA MET A 391 -11.74 22.22 10.47
C MET A 391 -11.85 23.24 11.59
N LEU A 392 -12.29 22.84 12.78
CA LEU A 392 -12.36 23.70 13.96
C LEU A 392 -10.96 24.19 14.36
N ALA A 393 -9.97 23.30 14.42
CA ALA A 393 -8.60 23.65 14.75
C ALA A 393 -7.98 24.65 13.75
N GLN A 394 -8.31 24.51 12.45
CA GLN A 394 -7.89 25.46 11.41
C GLN A 394 -8.63 26.80 11.53
N ASN A 395 -9.96 26.78 11.79
CA ASN A 395 -10.77 28.00 11.96
C ASN A 395 -10.30 28.86 13.12
N MET A 396 -9.93 28.24 14.26
CA MET A 396 -9.34 28.93 15.41
C MET A 396 -8.01 29.64 15.09
N ARG A 397 -7.43 29.37 13.90
CA ARG A 397 -6.17 29.92 13.39
C ARG A 397 -6.35 30.72 12.10
N GLY A 398 -7.52 31.30 11.93
CA GLY A 398 -7.86 32.17 10.78
C GLY A 398 -8.34 31.41 9.55
N GLY A 399 -8.55 30.10 9.64
CA GLY A 399 -9.06 29.24 8.57
C GLY A 399 -8.01 28.37 7.92
N PRO A 400 -8.39 27.53 6.93
CA PRO A 400 -7.49 26.63 6.23
C PRO A 400 -6.60 27.35 5.22
N LYS A 401 -5.41 26.75 4.95
CA LYS A 401 -4.49 27.13 3.87
C LYS A 401 -3.99 25.88 3.18
N ALA A 402 -4.08 25.84 1.85
CA ALA A 402 -3.57 24.71 1.07
C ALA A 402 -2.04 24.57 1.25
N PHE A 403 -1.58 23.33 1.23
CA PHE A 403 -0.16 23.02 1.03
C PHE A 403 0.24 23.33 -0.41
N ASP A 404 1.51 23.63 -0.63
CA ASP A 404 2.07 23.71 -1.98
C ASP A 404 2.23 22.28 -2.51
N TYR A 405 1.32 21.88 -3.41
CA TYR A 405 1.26 20.54 -3.95
C TYR A 405 0.76 20.55 -5.39
N LYS A 406 1.51 19.89 -6.26
CA LYS A 406 1.08 19.58 -7.63
C LYS A 406 0.53 18.16 -7.65
N PRO A 407 -0.72 17.95 -8.08
CA PRO A 407 -1.29 16.61 -8.20
C PRO A 407 -0.44 15.73 -9.13
N ILE A 408 -0.25 14.49 -8.73
CA ILE A 408 0.43 13.47 -9.53
C ILE A 408 -0.57 12.42 -10.00
N MET A 409 -0.31 11.83 -11.15
CA MET A 409 -1.15 10.76 -11.68
C MET A 409 -0.74 9.43 -11.03
N LEU A 410 -1.51 8.97 -10.04
CA LEU A 410 -1.15 7.77 -9.25
C LEU A 410 -1.01 6.50 -10.10
N THR A 411 -1.77 6.39 -11.18
CA THR A 411 -1.68 5.26 -12.12
C THR A 411 -0.34 5.15 -12.81
N MET A 412 0.41 6.26 -12.92
CA MET A 412 1.76 6.27 -13.50
C MET A 412 2.85 5.96 -12.48
N GLN A 413 2.57 6.07 -11.18
CA GLN A 413 3.60 5.87 -10.15
C GLN A 413 4.17 4.45 -10.17
N LEU A 414 3.38 3.44 -10.56
CA LEU A 414 3.82 2.06 -10.62
C LEU A 414 4.43 1.66 -11.98
N SER A 415 4.45 2.55 -12.96
CA SER A 415 4.98 2.29 -14.31
C SER A 415 6.46 2.65 -14.51
N HIS A 416 7.09 3.26 -13.51
CA HIS A 416 8.51 3.63 -13.54
C HIS A 416 9.43 2.44 -13.24
N THR A 417 9.23 1.34 -13.97
CA THR A 417 10.00 0.10 -13.83
C THR A 417 11.27 0.13 -14.66
N GLU A 418 12.26 -0.68 -14.26
CA GLU A 418 13.53 -0.85 -14.95
C GLU A 418 13.76 -2.32 -15.28
N SER A 419 14.37 -2.62 -16.43
CA SER A 419 14.72 -3.99 -16.81
C SER A 419 16.19 -4.05 -17.21
N THR A 420 16.91 -5.04 -16.68
CA THR A 420 18.32 -5.30 -17.00
C THR A 420 18.47 -6.74 -17.49
N VAL A 421 19.26 -6.93 -18.57
CA VAL A 421 19.53 -8.25 -19.16
C VAL A 421 20.81 -8.82 -18.57
N GLY A 422 20.81 -10.11 -18.23
CA GLY A 422 21.97 -10.81 -17.66
C GLY A 422 22.23 -10.51 -16.18
N ALA A 423 23.38 -10.90 -15.69
CA ALA A 423 23.83 -10.67 -14.32
C ALA A 423 24.25 -9.20 -14.14
N GLY A 424 23.26 -8.27 -14.06
CA GLY A 424 23.50 -6.99 -13.45
C GLY A 424 23.42 -7.17 -11.94
N GLU A 425 24.34 -6.53 -11.21
CA GLU A 425 24.56 -6.56 -9.75
C GLU A 425 23.70 -7.55 -8.97
N GLU A 426 24.33 -8.50 -8.32
CA GLU A 426 23.85 -9.65 -7.56
C GLU A 426 22.37 -9.55 -7.11
N TYR A 427 21.48 -10.21 -7.85
CA TYR A 427 20.20 -10.62 -7.31
C TYR A 427 20.46 -11.88 -6.46
N GLU A 428 20.60 -11.72 -5.17
CA GLU A 428 20.42 -12.83 -4.25
C GLU A 428 18.92 -13.15 -4.18
N PRO A 429 18.49 -14.38 -4.54
CA PRO A 429 17.11 -14.78 -4.28
C PRO A 429 16.88 -14.65 -2.77
N PRO A 430 15.72 -14.09 -2.34
CA PRO A 430 15.44 -13.97 -0.92
C PRO A 430 15.59 -15.33 -0.26
N SER A 431 16.46 -15.40 0.76
CA SER A 431 16.68 -16.61 1.56
C SER A 431 15.32 -17.10 2.07
N GLU A 432 14.98 -18.34 1.78
CA GLU A 432 13.83 -19.02 2.35
C GLU A 432 14.12 -19.24 3.84
N SER A 433 13.80 -18.25 4.67
CA SER A 433 13.61 -18.48 6.10
C SER A 433 12.21 -19.04 6.29
N ASN A 434 12.14 -20.29 6.72
CA ASN A 434 10.97 -21.04 7.16
C ASN A 434 10.01 -20.24 8.08
#